data_410b4e79a2c1be526d1d68e4bb66d07c
#
_entry.id   410b4e79a2c1be526d1d68e4bb66d07c
#
_cell.length_a   1.000
_cell.length_b   1.000
_cell.length_c   1.000
_cell.angle_alpha   90.00
_cell.angle_beta   90.00
_cell.angle_gamma   90.00
#
_symmetry.space_group_name_H-M   'P 1'
#
loop_
_entity.id
_entity.type
_entity.pdbx_description
1 polymer ?
#
loop_
_entity_poly.entity_id
_entity_poly.type
_entity_poly.pdbx_seq_one_letter_code
_entity_poly.pdbx_strand_id
1 'polypeptide(L)'
;MTNDSKRSLKRNTADYQSILDKCNDDCKLFLQVIITQLESDYKQVPQEFLPMLILIRDWYNVYLEARDDMSKYGILSRDDRNRLAKSRSFSVMNIAYNNVLRILNQFAVSPVNKARMMSLNKNQQNSDTQAYIDSILNGW
;
A
#
# COMPACT_ATOMS: atom_id res chain seq x y z
N MET A 1 -18.43 25.15 -9.28
CA MET A 1 -18.18 23.71 -9.20
C MET A 1 -19.24 22.96 -9.95
N THR A 2 -18.88 22.28 -10.98
CA THR A 2 -19.80 21.49 -11.79
C THR A 2 -20.23 20.23 -11.04
N ASN A 3 -21.45 19.77 -11.32
CA ASN A 3 -22.03 18.56 -10.71
C ASN A 3 -21.17 17.30 -10.89
N ASP A 4 -20.26 17.29 -11.85
CA ASP A 4 -19.37 16.18 -12.14
C ASP A 4 -18.29 15.99 -11.07
N SER A 5 -17.78 17.08 -10.48
CA SER A 5 -16.81 16.99 -9.37
C SER A 5 -17.42 16.35 -8.12
N LYS A 6 -18.70 16.64 -7.85
CA LYS A 6 -19.41 16.03 -6.71
C LYS A 6 -19.77 14.57 -6.96
N ARG A 7 -20.03 14.18 -8.21
CA ARG A 7 -20.28 12.78 -8.59
C ARG A 7 -19.02 11.94 -8.49
N SER A 8 -17.87 12.50 -8.90
CA SER A 8 -16.56 11.84 -8.81
C SER A 8 -16.17 11.56 -7.34
N LEU A 9 -16.34 12.56 -6.47
CA LEU A 9 -16.08 12.42 -5.03
C LEU A 9 -16.95 11.34 -4.37
N LYS A 10 -18.25 11.29 -4.71
CA LYS A 10 -19.16 10.27 -4.19
C LYS A 10 -18.82 8.87 -4.66
N ARG A 11 -18.39 8.70 -5.92
CA ARG A 11 -17.97 7.39 -6.45
C ARG A 11 -16.75 6.85 -5.72
N ASN A 12 -15.73 7.69 -5.55
CA ASN A 12 -14.51 7.29 -4.87
C ASN A 12 -14.77 6.88 -3.42
N THR A 13 -15.59 7.62 -2.69
CA THR A 13 -15.95 7.29 -1.32
C THR A 13 -16.73 5.98 -1.23
N ALA A 14 -17.63 5.72 -2.16
CA ALA A 14 -18.41 4.48 -2.22
C ALA A 14 -17.51 3.26 -2.52
N ASP A 15 -16.54 3.40 -3.40
CA ASP A 15 -15.61 2.33 -3.76
C ASP A 15 -14.70 1.95 -2.58
N TYR A 16 -14.19 2.92 -1.81
CA TYR A 16 -13.41 2.67 -0.60
C TYR A 16 -14.23 1.99 0.48
N GLN A 17 -15.45 2.43 0.69
CA GLN A 17 -16.35 1.80 1.64
C GLN A 17 -16.62 0.35 1.28
N SER A 18 -16.80 0.03 0.02
CA SER A 18 -16.96 -1.35 -0.48
C SER A 18 -15.75 -2.21 -0.17
N ILE A 19 -14.54 -1.68 -0.29
CA ILE A 19 -13.31 -2.39 0.07
C ILE A 19 -13.25 -2.65 1.58
N LEU A 20 -13.57 -1.64 2.39
CA LEU A 20 -13.56 -1.73 3.85
C LEU A 20 -14.63 -2.67 4.39
N ASP A 21 -15.82 -2.72 3.78
CA ASP A 21 -16.92 -3.56 4.22
C ASP A 21 -16.63 -5.06 4.10
N LYS A 22 -15.71 -5.44 3.22
CA LYS A 22 -15.26 -6.83 3.02
C LYS A 22 -14.11 -7.23 3.94
N CYS A 23 -13.69 -6.36 4.85
CA CYS A 23 -12.60 -6.61 5.77
C CYS A 23 -13.10 -7.02 7.15
N ASN A 24 -12.33 -7.85 7.86
CA ASN A 24 -12.46 -7.98 9.30
C ASN A 24 -11.95 -6.70 10.00
N ASP A 25 -12.15 -6.60 11.32
CA ASP A 25 -11.83 -5.37 12.06
C ASP A 25 -10.34 -5.00 11.99
N ASP A 26 -9.44 -5.97 12.11
CA ASP A 26 -7.99 -5.75 12.04
C ASP A 26 -7.56 -5.26 10.65
N CYS A 27 -8.05 -5.89 9.62
CA CYS A 27 -7.80 -5.50 8.24
C CYS A 27 -8.37 -4.11 7.93
N LYS A 28 -9.55 -3.80 8.45
CA LYS A 28 -10.20 -2.51 8.31
C LYS A 28 -9.37 -1.39 8.90
N LEU A 29 -8.87 -1.55 10.12
CA LEU A 29 -7.98 -0.59 10.76
C LEU A 29 -6.70 -0.36 9.94
N PHE A 30 -6.09 -1.43 9.47
CA PHE A 30 -4.89 -1.36 8.65
C PHE A 30 -5.12 -0.58 7.36
N LEU A 31 -6.18 -0.86 6.64
CA LEU A 31 -6.54 -0.14 5.41
C LEU A 31 -6.92 1.31 5.68
N GLN A 32 -7.62 1.60 6.77
CA GLN A 32 -7.96 2.97 7.14
C GLN A 32 -6.73 3.84 7.38
N VAL A 33 -5.69 3.30 7.99
CA VAL A 33 -4.41 4.00 8.17
C VAL A 33 -3.78 4.33 6.81
N ILE A 34 -3.76 3.38 5.89
CA ILE A 34 -3.21 3.60 4.55
C ILE A 34 -4.03 4.65 3.79
N ILE A 35 -5.35 4.54 3.79
CA ILE A 35 -6.24 5.49 3.11
C ILE A 35 -6.07 6.89 3.69
N THR A 36 -6.02 7.02 5.00
CA THR A 36 -5.80 8.31 5.68
C THR A 36 -4.47 8.93 5.26
N GLN A 37 -3.41 8.13 5.17
CA GLN A 37 -2.10 8.60 4.73
C GLN A 37 -2.12 9.05 3.27
N LEU A 38 -2.79 8.31 2.39
CA LEU A 38 -2.94 8.67 0.99
C LEU A 38 -3.77 9.95 0.80
N GLU A 39 -4.85 10.11 1.57
CA GLU A 39 -5.65 11.35 1.55
C GLU A 39 -4.84 12.55 2.02
N SER A 40 -3.98 12.38 3.02
CA SER A 40 -3.07 13.43 3.48
C SER A 40 -2.06 13.83 2.40
N ASP A 41 -1.51 12.88 1.67
CA ASP A 41 -0.47 13.13 0.67
C ASP A 41 -1.03 13.67 -0.66
N TYR A 42 -2.20 13.20 -1.08
CA TYR A 42 -2.79 13.50 -2.39
C TYR A 42 -4.08 14.33 -2.31
N LYS A 43 -4.49 14.76 -1.11
CA LYS A 43 -5.79 15.41 -0.81
C LYS A 43 -7.00 14.52 -1.08
N GLN A 44 -6.91 13.65 -2.06
CA GLN A 44 -7.90 12.65 -2.45
C GLN A 44 -7.16 11.42 -2.92
N VAL A 45 -7.58 10.23 -2.53
CA VAL A 45 -6.94 8.99 -2.99
C VAL A 45 -7.19 8.83 -4.49
N PRO A 46 -6.12 8.77 -5.32
CA PRO A 46 -6.27 8.54 -6.74
C PRO A 46 -6.96 7.20 -7.02
N GLN A 47 -7.87 7.19 -7.98
CA GLN A 47 -8.62 6.00 -8.37
C GLN A 47 -7.71 4.85 -8.83
N GLU A 48 -6.54 5.17 -9.32
CA GLU A 48 -5.50 4.23 -9.76
C GLU A 48 -4.99 3.33 -8.61
N PHE A 49 -5.12 3.77 -7.37
CA PHE A 49 -4.70 3.01 -6.19
C PHE A 49 -5.75 2.00 -5.69
N LEU A 50 -6.98 2.06 -6.18
CA LEU A 50 -8.04 1.13 -5.76
C LEU A 50 -7.69 -0.35 -5.98
N PRO A 51 -7.18 -0.78 -7.15
CA PRO A 51 -6.77 -2.16 -7.34
C PRO A 51 -5.67 -2.59 -6.39
N MET A 52 -4.73 -1.70 -6.08
CA MET A 52 -3.64 -1.96 -5.15
C MET A 52 -4.15 -2.11 -3.70
N LEU A 53 -5.13 -1.31 -3.29
CA LEU A 53 -5.77 -1.44 -1.98
C LEU A 53 -6.51 -2.77 -1.83
N ILE A 54 -7.16 -3.25 -2.89
CA ILE A 54 -7.80 -4.57 -2.92
C ILE A 54 -6.76 -5.69 -2.75
N LEU A 55 -5.63 -5.60 -3.44
CA LEU A 55 -4.54 -6.57 -3.32
C LEU A 55 -3.93 -6.57 -1.91
N ILE A 56 -3.71 -5.39 -1.32
CA ILE A 56 -3.25 -5.27 0.06
C ILE A 56 -4.24 -5.94 1.02
N ARG A 57 -5.54 -5.65 0.86
CA ARG A 57 -6.58 -6.25 1.68
C ARG A 57 -6.53 -7.77 1.63
N ASP A 58 -6.45 -8.34 0.46
CA ASP A 58 -6.47 -9.78 0.27
C ASP A 58 -5.22 -10.44 0.84
N TRP A 59 -4.04 -9.89 0.60
CA TRP A 59 -2.79 -10.38 1.19
C TRP A 59 -2.73 -10.20 2.70
N TYR A 60 -3.24 -9.11 3.21
CA TYR A 60 -3.28 -8.88 4.65
C TYR A 60 -4.23 -9.85 5.36
N ASN A 61 -5.37 -10.19 4.75
CA ASN A 61 -6.26 -11.23 5.26
C ASN A 61 -5.57 -12.60 5.29
N VAL A 62 -4.83 -12.96 4.26
CA VAL A 62 -4.01 -14.20 4.23
C VAL A 62 -2.98 -14.18 5.36
N TYR A 63 -2.32 -13.05 5.58
CA TYR A 63 -1.38 -12.87 6.69
C TYR A 63 -2.05 -13.10 8.06
N LEU A 64 -3.21 -12.52 8.28
CA LEU A 64 -3.94 -12.66 9.54
C LEU A 64 -4.37 -14.11 9.80
N GLU A 65 -4.88 -14.80 8.80
CA GLU A 65 -5.25 -16.22 8.90
C GLU A 65 -4.05 -17.10 9.22
N ALA A 66 -2.94 -16.91 8.53
CA ALA A 66 -1.71 -17.65 8.77
C ALA A 66 -1.14 -17.37 10.17
N ARG A 67 -1.21 -16.12 10.64
CA ARG A 67 -0.81 -15.73 12.00
C ARG A 67 -1.67 -16.43 13.06
N ASP A 68 -2.97 -16.49 12.86
CA ASP A 68 -3.88 -17.17 13.76
C ASP A 68 -3.62 -18.68 13.82
N ASP A 69 -3.37 -19.30 12.68
CA ASP A 69 -2.98 -20.72 12.60
C ASP A 69 -1.67 -20.99 13.36
N MET A 70 -0.70 -20.13 13.22
CA MET A 70 0.55 -20.25 13.97
C MET A 70 0.36 -20.08 15.48
N SER A 71 -0.54 -19.18 15.89
CA SER A 71 -0.92 -19.00 17.30
C SER A 71 -1.51 -20.27 17.90
N LYS A 72 -2.31 -21.01 17.11
CA LYS A 72 -2.99 -22.24 17.56
C LYS A 72 -2.10 -23.47 17.49
N TYR A 73 -1.31 -23.62 16.43
CA TYR A 73 -0.60 -24.86 16.10
C TYR A 73 0.93 -24.75 16.20
N GLY A 74 1.46 -23.55 16.41
CA GLY A 74 2.89 -23.27 16.50
C GLY A 74 3.58 -23.10 15.16
N ILE A 75 4.85 -22.68 15.23
CA ILE A 75 5.70 -22.38 14.06
C ILE A 75 6.25 -23.66 13.42
N LEU A 76 6.45 -24.70 14.23
CA LEU A 76 7.00 -25.98 13.79
C LEU A 76 5.90 -27.04 13.72
N SER A 77 5.92 -27.80 12.65
CA SER A 77 5.08 -28.98 12.47
C SER A 77 5.96 -30.18 12.14
N ARG A 78 5.42 -31.39 12.26
CA ARG A 78 6.11 -32.61 11.84
C ARG A 78 5.71 -32.96 10.42
N ASP A 79 6.71 -33.26 9.59
CA ASP A 79 6.48 -33.75 8.23
C ASP A 79 6.03 -35.25 8.25
N ASP A 80 5.73 -35.78 7.06
CA ASP A 80 5.31 -37.17 6.87
C ASP A 80 6.37 -38.18 7.38
N ARG A 81 7.62 -37.75 7.52
CA ARG A 81 8.73 -38.54 8.07
C ARG A 81 9.01 -38.26 9.55
N ASN A 82 8.04 -37.63 10.24
CA ASN A 82 8.13 -37.25 11.65
C ASN A 82 9.29 -36.31 12.01
N ARG A 83 9.81 -35.55 11.04
CA ARG A 83 10.87 -34.55 11.26
C ARG A 83 10.24 -33.19 11.53
N LEU A 84 10.86 -32.40 12.40
CA LEU A 84 10.47 -31.04 12.66
C LEU A 84 10.78 -30.18 11.43
N ALA A 85 9.77 -29.49 10.93
CA ALA A 85 9.87 -28.55 9.82
C ALA A 85 9.07 -27.30 10.13
N LYS A 86 9.35 -26.19 9.43
CA LYS A 86 8.54 -24.99 9.51
C LYS A 86 7.12 -25.30 9.07
N SER A 87 6.12 -24.83 9.81
CA SER A 87 4.73 -25.02 9.43
C SER A 87 4.44 -24.33 8.09
N ARG A 88 3.47 -24.87 7.37
CA ARG A 88 2.99 -24.24 6.12
C ARG A 88 2.47 -22.82 6.36
N SER A 89 1.81 -22.61 7.48
CA SER A 89 1.29 -21.30 7.88
C SER A 89 2.38 -20.27 8.06
N PHE A 90 3.56 -20.67 8.59
CA PHE A 90 4.72 -19.78 8.69
C PHE A 90 5.20 -19.32 7.32
N SER A 91 5.30 -20.23 6.35
CA SER A 91 5.71 -19.88 4.98
C SER A 91 4.69 -18.98 4.29
N VAL A 92 3.40 -19.27 4.42
CA VAL A 92 2.31 -18.46 3.88
C VAL A 92 2.31 -17.06 4.49
N MET A 93 2.50 -16.96 5.81
CA MET A 93 2.58 -15.66 6.50
C MET A 93 3.72 -14.80 5.96
N ASN A 94 4.90 -15.39 5.76
CA ASN A 94 6.05 -14.66 5.22
C ASN A 94 5.82 -14.18 3.78
N ILE A 95 5.20 -15.00 2.94
CA ILE A 95 4.85 -14.61 1.57
C ILE A 95 3.85 -13.45 1.58
N ALA A 96 2.81 -13.55 2.38
CA ALA A 96 1.79 -12.50 2.52
C ALA A 96 2.39 -11.20 3.04
N TYR A 97 3.21 -11.27 4.09
CA TYR A 97 3.92 -10.13 4.65
C TYR A 97 4.79 -9.41 3.61
N ASN A 98 5.61 -10.16 2.87
CA ASN A 98 6.48 -9.60 1.84
C ASN A 98 5.68 -8.97 0.69
N ASN A 99 4.57 -9.56 0.30
CA ASN A 99 3.70 -8.99 -0.74
C ASN A 99 3.02 -7.71 -0.27
N VAL A 100 2.56 -7.65 0.97
CA VAL A 100 2.02 -6.41 1.56
C VAL A 100 3.08 -5.31 1.57
N LEU A 101 4.30 -5.60 2.03
CA LEU A 101 5.40 -4.62 2.04
C LEU A 101 5.75 -4.13 0.63
N ARG A 102 5.78 -5.03 -0.34
CA ARG A 102 6.07 -4.67 -1.73
C ARG A 102 5.04 -3.70 -2.29
N ILE A 103 3.76 -3.93 -2.03
CA ILE A 103 2.70 -3.05 -2.48
C ILE A 103 2.74 -1.71 -1.73
N LEU A 104 2.95 -1.72 -0.41
CA LEU A 104 3.10 -0.50 0.38
C LEU A 104 4.27 0.38 -0.11
N ASN A 105 5.36 -0.23 -0.53
CA ASN A 105 6.49 0.49 -1.10
C ASN A 105 6.13 1.23 -2.39
N GLN A 106 5.20 0.70 -3.18
CA GLN A 106 4.70 1.38 -4.38
C GLN A 106 3.87 2.63 -4.04
N PHE A 107 3.20 2.66 -2.90
CA PHE A 107 2.49 3.85 -2.41
C PHE A 107 3.40 4.89 -1.77
N ALA A 108 4.68 4.59 -1.54
CA ALA A 108 5.59 5.43 -0.76
C ALA A 108 5.05 5.77 0.65
N VAL A 109 4.31 4.85 1.25
CA VAL A 109 3.72 5.05 2.58
C VAL A 109 4.77 4.94 3.69
N SER A 110 5.85 4.18 3.47
CA SER A 110 6.92 4.10 4.46
C SER A 110 7.73 5.42 4.51
N PRO A 111 8.22 5.84 5.69
CA PRO A 111 9.02 7.06 5.81
C PRO A 111 10.24 7.10 4.90
N VAL A 112 10.92 5.97 4.71
CA VAL A 112 12.10 5.85 3.83
C VAL A 112 11.73 6.08 2.38
N ASN A 113 10.68 5.44 1.89
CA ASN A 113 10.23 5.59 0.52
C ASN A 113 9.65 6.99 0.24
N LYS A 114 8.96 7.57 1.23
CA LYS A 114 8.46 8.93 1.16
C LYS A 114 9.61 9.94 1.02
N ALA A 115 10.65 9.82 1.84
CA ALA A 115 11.85 10.65 1.75
C ALA A 115 12.57 10.47 0.40
N ARG A 116 12.65 9.24 -0.10
CA ARG A 116 13.24 8.93 -1.41
C ARG A 116 12.46 9.59 -2.55
N MET A 117 11.15 9.53 -2.54
CA MET A 117 10.31 10.16 -3.56
C MET A 117 10.39 11.69 -3.50
N MET A 118 10.44 12.28 -2.31
CA MET A 118 10.64 13.72 -2.14
C MET A 118 12.00 14.16 -2.69
N SER A 119 13.07 13.39 -2.46
CA SER A 119 14.39 13.66 -3.00
C SER A 119 14.42 13.62 -4.53
N LEU A 120 13.76 12.62 -5.14
CA LEU A 120 13.64 12.52 -6.60
C LEU A 120 12.87 13.71 -7.20
N ASN A 121 11.76 14.11 -6.59
CA ASN A 121 10.97 15.26 -7.03
C ASN A 121 11.77 16.57 -6.91
N LYS A 122 12.54 16.75 -5.86
CA LYS A 122 13.41 17.91 -5.66
C LYS A 122 14.50 17.97 -6.74
N ASN A 123 15.12 16.85 -7.07
CA ASN A 123 16.13 16.78 -8.11
C ASN A 123 15.54 17.11 -9.49
N GLN A 124 14.32 16.65 -9.77
CA GLN A 124 13.63 16.98 -11.02
C GLN A 124 13.30 18.47 -11.11
N GLN A 125 12.80 19.07 -10.03
CA GLN A 125 12.54 20.51 -9.99
C GLN A 125 13.83 21.34 -10.19
N ASN A 126 14.95 20.93 -9.59
CA ASN A 126 16.23 21.61 -9.79
C ASN A 126 16.73 21.48 -11.23
N SER A 127 16.54 20.32 -11.85
CA SER A 127 16.87 20.10 -13.27
C SER A 127 16.03 20.97 -14.19
N ASP A 128 14.74 21.07 -13.95
CA ASP A 128 13.83 21.89 -14.74
C ASP A 128 14.13 23.38 -14.58
N THR A 129 14.46 23.82 -13.38
CA THR A 129 14.87 25.20 -13.09
C THR A 129 16.19 25.54 -13.80
N GLN A 130 17.15 24.64 -13.76
CA GLN A 130 18.42 24.83 -14.45
C GLN A 130 18.26 24.89 -15.97
N ALA A 131 17.44 24.00 -16.54
CA ALA A 131 17.10 24.02 -17.96
C ALA A 131 16.42 25.32 -18.37
N TYR A 132 15.55 25.86 -17.53
CA TYR A 132 14.90 27.16 -17.75
C TYR A 132 15.90 28.33 -17.74
N ILE A 133 16.80 28.36 -16.76
CA ILE A 133 17.87 29.36 -16.66
C ILE A 133 18.77 29.31 -17.91
N ASP A 134 19.20 28.09 -18.29
CA ASP A 134 20.05 27.90 -19.47
C ASP A 134 19.35 28.37 -20.77
N SER A 135 18.05 28.14 -20.88
CA SER A 135 17.26 28.62 -22.03
C SER A 135 17.20 30.15 -22.09
N ILE A 136 17.13 30.84 -20.97
CA ILE A 136 17.17 32.29 -20.88
C ILE A 136 18.55 32.84 -21.27
N LEU A 137 19.63 32.22 -20.73
CA LEU A 137 21.01 32.66 -20.98
C LEU A 137 21.44 32.40 -22.42
N ASN A 138 21.00 31.33 -23.05
CA ASN A 138 21.35 30.96 -24.42
C ASN A 138 20.40 31.56 -25.48
N GLY A 139 19.30 32.15 -25.06
CA GLY A 139 18.32 32.84 -25.95
C GLY A 139 18.70 34.29 -26.30
N TRP A 140 19.81 34.78 -25.82
CA TRP A 140 20.35 36.11 -26.07
C TRP A 140 21.58 35.98 -26.98
#